data_90e2c378dddd2c14be8d64e5e522c598
#
_entry.id   90e2c378dddd2c14be8d64e5e522c598
#
_cell.length_a   1.000
_cell.length_b   1.000
_cell.length_c   1.000
_cell.angle_alpha   90.00
_cell.angle_beta   90.00
_cell.angle_gamma   90.00
#
_symmetry.space_group_name_H-M   'P 1'
#
loop_
_entity.id
_entity.type
_entity.pdbx_description
1 polymer ?
#
loop_
_entity_poly.entity_id
_entity_poly.type
_entity_poly.pdbx_seq_one_letter_code
_entity_poly.pdbx_strand_id
1 'polypeptide(L)'
;AALDALENIGLANAPKSGVEIMTGAGAILGEDGRLRFPRALVEDMLALAARDITLYGRDPKYDLELSGTRVYYGTAGAAVHIVDVEKREYRESTAKDLFNAAQLVHHLDNVHFFQRAMVCRDVTDNFLMDINTLYGCCAGTSKHVGTSFSDPSHVAGCFDLIHMMAGGEDKWRARPFVSNSNCFVVPPMKFAEESCITMEACIRAGMPILLLSAGQAGATAPAPLATAIVQAVAECLAGVVYVNAMAPGHPAIFGTWPFVSDLRTGAMSGGSGEQ
;
A
#
# COMPACT_ATOMS: atom_id res chain seq x y z
N ALA A 1 -17.05 -13.30 -10.75
CA ALA A 1 -17.21 -11.86 -11.12
C ALA A 1 -15.85 -11.15 -11.18
N ALA A 2 -15.03 -11.09 -10.08
CA ALA A 2 -13.73 -10.40 -10.12
C ALA A 2 -12.77 -11.02 -11.16
N LEU A 3 -12.67 -12.36 -11.19
CA LEU A 3 -11.88 -13.08 -12.21
C LEU A 3 -12.40 -12.83 -13.63
N ASP A 4 -13.72 -12.76 -13.79
CA ASP A 4 -14.31 -12.47 -15.11
C ASP A 4 -13.99 -11.03 -15.57
N ALA A 5 -13.94 -10.08 -14.62
CA ALA A 5 -13.54 -8.70 -14.92
C ALA A 5 -12.06 -8.65 -15.33
N LEU A 6 -11.17 -9.38 -14.65
CA LEU A 6 -9.76 -9.47 -14.99
C LEU A 6 -9.53 -10.11 -16.36
N GLU A 7 -10.24 -11.20 -16.67
CA GLU A 7 -10.09 -11.94 -17.92
C GLU A 7 -10.65 -11.19 -19.14
N ASN A 8 -11.82 -10.54 -18.98
CA ASN A 8 -12.54 -9.94 -20.11
C ASN A 8 -12.31 -8.43 -20.26
N ILE A 9 -12.08 -7.71 -19.14
CA ILE A 9 -11.83 -6.26 -19.14
C ILE A 9 -10.34 -5.98 -18.95
N GLY A 10 -9.73 -6.54 -17.90
CA GLY A 10 -8.34 -6.29 -17.53
C GLY A 10 -8.07 -4.86 -17.04
N LEU A 11 -6.79 -4.50 -16.86
CA LEU A 11 -6.35 -3.18 -16.41
C LEU A 11 -5.55 -2.45 -17.49
N ALA A 12 -5.77 -1.14 -17.61
CA ALA A 12 -5.04 -0.27 -18.53
C ALA A 12 -3.79 0.35 -17.85
N ASN A 13 -2.96 1.02 -18.65
CA ASN A 13 -1.87 1.91 -18.20
C ASN A 13 -0.81 1.24 -17.32
N ALA A 14 -0.48 -0.03 -17.58
CA ALA A 14 0.68 -0.63 -16.91
C ALA A 14 1.98 0.01 -17.41
N PRO A 15 2.99 0.21 -16.55
CA PRO A 15 4.32 0.62 -17.00
C PRO A 15 4.92 -0.45 -17.94
N LYS A 16 5.85 -0.05 -18.80
CA LYS A 16 6.47 -0.97 -19.75
C LYS A 16 7.09 -2.19 -19.05
N SER A 17 7.79 -1.99 -17.93
CA SER A 17 8.33 -3.07 -17.09
C SER A 17 7.23 -4.00 -16.60
N GLY A 18 6.12 -3.45 -16.12
CA GLY A 18 4.97 -4.23 -15.65
C GLY A 18 4.30 -5.04 -16.76
N VAL A 19 4.20 -4.48 -17.96
CA VAL A 19 3.72 -5.23 -19.14
C VAL A 19 4.63 -6.43 -19.41
N GLU A 20 5.96 -6.23 -19.46
CA GLU A 20 6.94 -7.29 -19.70
C GLU A 20 6.87 -8.39 -18.62
N ILE A 21 6.79 -7.98 -17.35
CA ILE A 21 6.71 -8.91 -16.21
C ILE A 21 5.42 -9.75 -16.27
N MET A 22 4.27 -9.09 -16.40
CA MET A 22 2.99 -9.77 -16.33
C MET A 22 2.68 -10.60 -17.58
N THR A 23 3.08 -10.14 -18.77
CA THR A 23 2.95 -10.95 -20.00
C THR A 23 3.91 -12.14 -19.98
N GLY A 24 5.11 -11.98 -19.42
CA GLY A 24 6.04 -13.10 -19.20
C GLY A 24 5.47 -14.18 -18.28
N ALA A 25 4.56 -13.81 -17.39
CA ALA A 25 3.85 -14.73 -16.50
C ALA A 25 2.56 -15.32 -17.13
N GLY A 26 2.10 -14.80 -18.27
CA GLY A 26 0.92 -15.31 -18.97
C GLY A 26 -0.27 -14.35 -19.07
N ALA A 27 -0.12 -13.08 -18.65
CA ALA A 27 -1.11 -12.06 -18.93
C ALA A 27 -1.12 -11.70 -20.43
N ILE A 28 -2.23 -11.21 -20.94
CA ILE A 28 -2.44 -10.93 -22.37
C ILE A 28 -2.60 -9.43 -22.56
N LEU A 29 -1.70 -8.81 -23.31
CA LEU A 29 -1.86 -7.42 -23.74
C LEU A 29 -2.80 -7.37 -24.95
N GLY A 30 -3.95 -6.73 -24.78
CA GLY A 30 -4.92 -6.52 -25.85
C GLY A 30 -4.54 -5.35 -26.77
N GLU A 31 -5.14 -5.30 -27.95
CA GLU A 31 -4.98 -4.19 -28.90
C GLU A 31 -5.45 -2.82 -28.32
N ASP A 32 -6.32 -2.85 -27.35
CA ASP A 32 -6.82 -1.69 -26.58
C ASP A 32 -5.85 -1.22 -25.47
N GLY A 33 -4.65 -1.82 -25.40
CA GLY A 33 -3.62 -1.50 -24.40
C GLY A 33 -3.93 -1.98 -22.98
N ARG A 34 -4.94 -2.83 -22.81
CA ARG A 34 -5.29 -3.39 -21.49
C ARG A 34 -4.63 -4.75 -21.29
N LEU A 35 -4.07 -4.96 -20.10
CA LEU A 35 -3.60 -6.27 -19.67
C LEU A 35 -4.78 -7.08 -19.15
N ARG A 36 -5.03 -8.23 -19.74
CA ARG A 36 -6.03 -9.21 -19.31
C ARG A 36 -5.35 -10.37 -18.61
N PHE A 37 -5.99 -10.86 -17.58
CA PHE A 37 -5.46 -11.89 -16.71
C PHE A 37 -6.36 -13.14 -16.81
N PRO A 38 -5.93 -14.17 -17.59
CA PRO A 38 -6.65 -15.43 -17.63
C PRO A 38 -6.90 -15.99 -16.23
N ARG A 39 -8.06 -16.58 -15.99
CA ARG A 39 -8.43 -17.14 -14.68
C ARG A 39 -7.35 -18.07 -14.12
N ALA A 40 -6.84 -19.00 -14.95
CA ALA A 40 -5.79 -19.92 -14.55
C ALA A 40 -4.54 -19.21 -14.04
N LEU A 41 -4.09 -18.13 -14.71
CA LEU A 41 -2.96 -17.32 -14.26
C LEU A 41 -3.20 -16.74 -12.86
N VAL A 42 -4.38 -16.17 -12.62
CA VAL A 42 -4.69 -15.58 -11.30
C VAL A 42 -4.71 -16.65 -10.21
N GLU A 43 -5.29 -17.82 -10.49
CA GLU A 43 -5.35 -18.96 -9.55
C GLU A 43 -3.95 -19.51 -9.25
N ASP A 44 -3.09 -19.65 -10.26
CA ASP A 44 -1.69 -20.08 -10.11
C ASP A 44 -0.89 -19.07 -9.26
N MET A 45 -1.03 -17.77 -9.52
CA MET A 45 -0.33 -16.74 -8.75
C MET A 45 -0.85 -16.63 -7.30
N LEU A 46 -2.13 -16.87 -7.08
CA LEU A 46 -2.69 -17.00 -5.74
C LEU A 46 -2.13 -18.23 -4.99
N ALA A 47 -1.87 -19.32 -5.70
CA ALA A 47 -1.26 -20.52 -5.09
C ALA A 47 0.19 -20.27 -4.68
N LEU A 48 0.91 -19.41 -5.39
CA LEU A 48 2.29 -19.01 -5.08
C LEU A 48 2.38 -17.94 -3.96
N ALA A 49 1.31 -17.18 -3.71
CA ALA A 49 1.31 -16.08 -2.75
C ALA A 49 1.60 -16.55 -1.33
N ALA A 50 2.40 -15.78 -0.60
CA ALA A 50 2.69 -16.05 0.82
C ALA A 50 1.39 -16.13 1.64
N ARG A 51 1.25 -17.19 2.43
CA ARG A 51 0.08 -17.40 3.32
C ARG A 51 0.35 -16.94 4.74
N ASP A 52 1.59 -17.04 5.18
CA ASP A 52 2.05 -16.62 6.48
C ASP A 52 3.05 -15.49 6.28
N ILE A 53 2.70 -14.31 6.74
CA ILE A 53 3.50 -13.10 6.60
C ILE A 53 3.81 -12.57 7.99
N THR A 54 5.08 -12.27 8.27
CA THR A 54 5.47 -11.56 9.48
C THR A 54 5.80 -10.11 9.14
N LEU A 55 5.08 -9.17 9.72
CA LEU A 55 5.46 -7.76 9.74
C LEU A 55 6.36 -7.53 10.94
N TYR A 56 7.65 -7.38 10.69
CA TYR A 56 8.64 -7.22 11.74
C TYR A 56 8.60 -5.82 12.35
N GLY A 57 8.67 -5.74 13.68
CA GLY A 57 9.06 -4.52 14.36
C GLY A 57 10.58 -4.35 14.34
N ARG A 58 11.09 -3.13 14.58
CA ARG A 58 12.53 -2.94 14.86
C ARG A 58 12.92 -3.62 16.18
N ASP A 59 12.02 -3.66 17.16
CA ASP A 59 12.13 -4.49 18.35
C ASP A 59 11.30 -5.77 18.12
N PRO A 60 11.89 -6.97 18.23
CA PRO A 60 11.21 -8.25 17.98
C PRO A 60 9.92 -8.48 18.78
N LYS A 61 9.77 -7.82 19.93
CA LYS A 61 8.53 -7.93 20.73
C LYS A 61 7.29 -7.37 20.01
N TYR A 62 7.49 -6.60 18.94
CA TYR A 62 6.42 -6.03 18.12
C TYR A 62 6.23 -6.73 16.78
N ASP A 63 6.76 -7.94 16.63
CA ASP A 63 6.52 -8.74 15.42
C ASP A 63 5.06 -9.15 15.34
N LEU A 64 4.49 -9.06 14.14
CA LEU A 64 3.09 -9.37 13.88
C LEU A 64 3.01 -10.52 12.88
N GLU A 65 2.54 -11.67 13.34
CA GLU A 65 2.32 -12.84 12.50
C GLU A 65 0.92 -12.79 11.87
N LEU A 66 0.84 -12.44 10.60
CA LEU A 66 -0.40 -12.37 9.83
C LEU A 66 -0.78 -13.78 9.33
N SER A 67 -1.30 -14.60 10.23
CA SER A 67 -1.72 -15.95 9.92
C SER A 67 -2.95 -16.38 10.74
N GLY A 68 -3.70 -17.34 10.23
CA GLY A 68 -4.88 -17.87 10.90
C GLY A 68 -5.96 -16.80 11.12
N THR A 69 -6.43 -16.69 12.37
CA THR A 69 -7.51 -15.75 12.76
C THR A 69 -7.03 -14.53 13.52
N ARG A 70 -5.72 -14.24 13.49
CA ARG A 70 -5.16 -13.08 14.19
C ARG A 70 -5.60 -11.79 13.53
N VAL A 71 -5.93 -10.80 14.35
CA VAL A 71 -6.34 -9.47 13.92
C VAL A 71 -5.43 -8.44 14.56
N TYR A 72 -4.89 -7.53 13.76
CA TYR A 72 -4.04 -6.44 14.21
C TYR A 72 -4.61 -5.11 13.74
N TYR A 73 -4.56 -4.12 14.61
CA TYR A 73 -4.99 -2.75 14.30
C TYR A 73 -3.79 -1.83 14.11
N GLY A 74 -3.91 -0.91 13.18
CA GLY A 74 -2.92 0.13 12.93
C GLY A 74 -3.56 1.45 12.61
N THR A 75 -2.73 2.48 12.45
CA THR A 75 -3.19 3.75 11.91
C THR A 75 -3.46 3.63 10.41
N ALA A 76 -4.18 4.59 9.86
CA ALA A 76 -4.41 4.73 8.43
C ALA A 76 -4.05 6.17 8.03
N GLY A 77 -3.87 6.39 6.75
CA GLY A 77 -3.56 7.74 6.32
C GLY A 77 -3.43 7.87 4.81
N ALA A 78 -3.03 9.02 4.25
CA ALA A 78 -2.34 10.07 5.01
C ALA A 78 -3.18 11.36 5.02
N ALA A 79 -3.43 11.88 6.19
CA ALA A 79 -4.10 13.16 6.37
C ALA A 79 -3.18 14.32 5.96
N VAL A 80 -3.76 15.37 5.38
CA VAL A 80 -3.05 16.59 4.99
C VAL A 80 -3.26 17.74 6.00
N HIS A 81 -4.17 17.52 6.97
CA HIS A 81 -4.47 18.44 8.06
C HIS A 81 -4.60 17.65 9.36
N ILE A 82 -4.37 18.34 10.47
CA ILE A 82 -4.66 17.85 11.81
C ILE A 82 -5.54 18.86 12.57
N VAL A 83 -6.18 18.37 13.61
CA VAL A 83 -6.83 19.24 14.59
C VAL A 83 -5.79 19.63 15.64
N ASP A 84 -5.46 20.91 15.73
CA ASP A 84 -4.66 21.43 16.82
C ASP A 84 -5.49 21.39 18.11
N VAL A 85 -5.07 20.59 19.06
CA VAL A 85 -5.85 20.30 20.28
C VAL A 85 -5.96 21.54 21.20
N GLU A 86 -4.93 22.37 21.23
CA GLU A 86 -4.90 23.57 22.07
C GLU A 86 -5.77 24.67 21.47
N LYS A 87 -5.61 24.94 20.18
CA LYS A 87 -6.34 25.98 19.47
C LYS A 87 -7.73 25.54 19.00
N ARG A 88 -8.00 24.23 18.95
CA ARG A 88 -9.25 23.63 18.43
C ARG A 88 -9.58 24.04 17.01
N GLU A 89 -8.56 24.15 16.17
CA GLU A 89 -8.68 24.50 14.76
C GLU A 89 -7.95 23.50 13.86
N TYR A 90 -8.37 23.40 12.61
CA TYR A 90 -7.64 22.63 11.60
C TYR A 90 -6.41 23.41 11.13
N ARG A 91 -5.27 22.75 11.05
CA ARG A 91 -4.05 23.26 10.42
C ARG A 91 -3.36 22.19 9.60
N GLU A 92 -2.46 22.61 8.75
CA GLU A 92 -1.61 21.68 8.00
C GLU A 92 -0.78 20.82 8.94
N SER A 93 -0.60 19.55 8.54
CA SER A 93 0.23 18.60 9.28
C SER A 93 1.72 18.83 9.00
N THR A 94 2.54 18.53 10.00
CA THR A 94 4.00 18.72 9.94
C THR A 94 4.75 17.41 10.21
N ALA A 95 6.05 17.38 9.91
CA ALA A 95 6.93 16.26 10.24
C ALA A 95 6.97 16.01 11.76
N LYS A 96 6.87 17.07 12.56
CA LYS A 96 6.79 16.96 14.04
C LYS A 96 5.50 16.29 14.49
N ASP A 97 4.39 16.57 13.84
CA ASP A 97 3.11 15.92 14.15
C ASP A 97 3.16 14.43 13.83
N LEU A 98 3.75 14.07 12.69
CA LEU A 98 3.95 12.68 12.29
C LEU A 98 4.79 11.91 13.32
N PHE A 99 5.91 12.49 13.74
CA PHE A 99 6.77 11.90 14.78
C PHE A 99 6.02 11.73 16.11
N ASN A 100 5.28 12.75 16.55
CA ASN A 100 4.49 12.69 17.78
C ASN A 100 3.38 11.63 17.71
N ALA A 101 2.73 11.48 16.54
CA ALA A 101 1.74 10.42 16.32
C ALA A 101 2.38 9.03 16.40
N ALA A 102 3.57 8.85 15.83
CA ALA A 102 4.30 7.58 15.92
C ALA A 102 4.70 7.27 17.37
N GLN A 103 5.13 8.28 18.14
CA GLN A 103 5.41 8.12 19.58
C GLN A 103 4.15 7.76 20.37
N LEU A 104 3.01 8.41 20.09
CA LEU A 104 1.75 8.06 20.75
C LEU A 104 1.38 6.61 20.48
N VAL A 105 1.44 6.17 19.21
CA VAL A 105 1.14 4.78 18.81
C VAL A 105 2.12 3.79 19.45
N HIS A 106 3.38 4.18 19.66
CA HIS A 106 4.35 3.32 20.35
C HIS A 106 3.87 2.92 21.75
N HIS A 107 3.19 3.81 22.46
CA HIS A 107 2.70 3.59 23.83
C HIS A 107 1.28 2.99 23.90
N LEU A 108 0.61 2.76 22.77
CA LEU A 108 -0.74 2.20 22.72
C LEU A 108 -0.67 0.70 22.40
N ASP A 109 -0.89 -0.16 23.38
CA ASP A 109 -0.76 -1.62 23.24
C ASP A 109 -1.67 -2.20 22.15
N ASN A 110 -2.88 -1.68 22.00
CA ASN A 110 -3.87 -2.15 21.04
C ASN A 110 -3.75 -1.52 19.63
N VAL A 111 -2.73 -0.68 19.39
CA VAL A 111 -2.36 -0.21 18.06
C VAL A 111 -1.03 -0.87 17.71
N HIS A 112 -1.07 -1.91 16.89
CA HIS A 112 0.01 -2.87 16.71
C HIS A 112 1.08 -2.41 15.74
N PHE A 113 0.72 -1.61 14.73
CA PHE A 113 1.65 -1.04 13.73
C PHE A 113 1.32 0.42 13.44
N PHE A 114 2.29 1.13 12.88
CA PHE A 114 2.13 2.53 12.50
C PHE A 114 2.15 2.66 10.98
N GLN A 115 0.98 2.81 10.36
CA GLN A 115 0.89 3.28 9.00
C GLN A 115 1.05 4.80 9.00
N ARG A 116 1.89 5.36 8.12
CA ARG A 116 2.07 6.81 7.99
C ARG A 116 0.73 7.55 8.04
N ALA A 117 0.47 8.25 9.15
CA ALA A 117 -0.84 8.79 9.44
C ALA A 117 -1.10 10.14 8.74
N MET A 118 -0.04 10.87 8.38
CA MET A 118 -0.15 12.21 7.80
C MET A 118 1.01 12.55 6.87
N VAL A 119 0.85 13.62 6.09
CA VAL A 119 1.85 14.16 5.18
C VAL A 119 2.66 15.24 5.88
N CYS A 120 3.98 15.29 5.67
CA CYS A 120 4.87 16.33 6.21
C CYS A 120 4.81 17.57 5.31
N ARG A 121 3.76 18.39 5.44
CA ARG A 121 3.52 19.55 4.56
C ARG A 121 4.48 20.70 4.76
N ASP A 122 5.17 20.76 5.88
CA ASP A 122 6.24 21.70 6.19
C ASP A 122 7.55 21.40 5.45
N VAL A 123 7.66 20.24 4.79
CA VAL A 123 8.80 19.83 3.96
C VAL A 123 8.40 19.93 2.50
N THR A 124 8.90 20.94 1.79
CA THR A 124 8.48 21.28 0.42
C THR A 124 9.22 20.53 -0.68
N ASP A 125 10.43 20.06 -0.40
CA ASP A 125 11.19 19.20 -1.32
C ASP A 125 10.66 17.75 -1.20
N ASN A 126 10.28 17.14 -2.32
CA ASN A 126 9.64 15.84 -2.34
C ASN A 126 10.56 14.71 -1.84
N PHE A 127 11.85 14.74 -2.19
CA PHE A 127 12.80 13.73 -1.69
C PHE A 127 13.02 13.86 -0.19
N LEU A 128 13.24 15.09 0.28
CA LEU A 128 13.37 15.34 1.71
C LEU A 128 12.08 15.02 2.47
N MET A 129 10.90 15.20 1.86
CA MET A 129 9.63 14.79 2.44
C MET A 129 9.57 13.27 2.65
N ASP A 130 9.96 12.47 1.66
CA ASP A 130 9.98 11.00 1.77
C ASP A 130 10.97 10.54 2.84
N ILE A 131 12.20 11.09 2.86
CA ILE A 131 13.22 10.79 3.87
C ILE A 131 12.75 11.17 5.29
N ASN A 132 12.23 12.39 5.48
CA ASN A 132 11.78 12.85 6.79
C ASN A 132 10.52 12.10 7.26
N THR A 133 9.63 11.72 6.34
CA THR A 133 8.49 10.86 6.64
C THR A 133 8.95 9.50 7.15
N LEU A 134 9.83 8.83 6.43
CA LEU A 134 10.40 7.55 6.81
C LEU A 134 11.13 7.64 8.17
N TYR A 135 12.00 8.63 8.32
CA TYR A 135 12.74 8.86 9.56
C TYR A 135 11.80 9.12 10.74
N GLY A 136 10.85 10.05 10.60
CA GLY A 136 9.91 10.42 11.64
C GLY A 136 9.05 9.24 12.12
N CYS A 137 8.56 8.42 11.19
CA CYS A 137 7.84 7.20 11.53
C CYS A 137 8.72 6.22 12.31
N CYS A 138 9.89 5.89 11.78
CA CYS A 138 10.78 4.91 12.39
C CYS A 138 11.43 5.40 13.70
N ALA A 139 11.73 6.69 13.83
CA ALA A 139 12.27 7.26 15.06
C ALA A 139 11.22 7.33 16.18
N GLY A 140 9.95 7.53 15.84
CA GLY A 140 8.85 7.62 16.81
C GLY A 140 8.41 6.28 17.37
N THR A 141 8.58 5.16 16.66
CA THR A 141 8.16 3.85 17.14
C THR A 141 9.12 2.73 16.76
N SER A 142 9.16 1.67 17.57
CA SER A 142 9.84 0.41 17.24
C SER A 142 8.88 -0.65 16.69
N LYS A 143 7.59 -0.34 16.54
CA LYS A 143 6.60 -1.18 15.87
C LYS A 143 6.87 -1.21 14.37
N HIS A 144 6.21 -2.13 13.66
CA HIS A 144 6.25 -2.13 12.19
C HIS A 144 5.71 -0.81 11.63
N VAL A 145 6.37 -0.28 10.59
CA VAL A 145 6.00 0.97 9.94
C VAL A 145 5.51 0.71 8.53
N GLY A 146 4.33 1.21 8.18
CA GLY A 146 3.87 1.29 6.80
C GLY A 146 4.10 2.70 6.26
N THR A 147 4.70 2.83 5.07
CA THR A 147 4.94 4.10 4.39
C THR A 147 4.69 3.98 2.89
N SER A 148 4.88 5.06 2.16
CA SER A 148 4.93 5.09 0.69
C SER A 148 5.96 6.12 0.25
N PHE A 149 6.45 6.00 -0.97
CA PHE A 149 7.36 6.94 -1.59
C PHE A 149 6.63 7.68 -2.71
N SER A 150 6.90 8.97 -2.85
CA SER A 150 6.20 9.84 -3.80
C SER A 150 6.75 9.72 -5.23
N ASP A 151 7.99 9.27 -5.38
CA ASP A 151 8.67 9.13 -6.66
C ASP A 151 9.59 7.89 -6.65
N PRO A 152 9.62 7.09 -7.75
CA PRO A 152 10.50 5.92 -7.85
C PRO A 152 11.99 6.26 -7.67
N SER A 153 12.43 7.44 -8.07
CA SER A 153 13.84 7.88 -7.94
C SER A 153 14.27 8.07 -6.48
N HIS A 154 13.33 8.26 -5.57
CA HIS A 154 13.61 8.44 -4.14
C HIS A 154 13.90 7.12 -3.40
N VAL A 155 13.49 6.00 -3.99
CA VAL A 155 13.52 4.68 -3.31
C VAL A 155 14.94 4.34 -2.88
N ALA A 156 15.94 4.53 -3.73
CA ALA A 156 17.34 4.20 -3.40
C ALA A 156 17.83 4.95 -2.16
N GLY A 157 17.66 6.29 -2.11
CA GLY A 157 18.07 7.09 -0.96
C GLY A 157 17.29 6.76 0.32
N CYS A 158 16.01 6.41 0.20
CA CYS A 158 15.22 5.92 1.33
C CYS A 158 15.74 4.57 1.85
N PHE A 159 16.19 3.67 0.96
CA PHE A 159 16.78 2.40 1.37
C PHE A 159 18.16 2.57 2.02
N ASP A 160 18.95 3.58 1.64
CA ASP A 160 20.20 3.90 2.37
C ASP A 160 19.90 4.22 3.83
N LEU A 161 18.85 5.01 4.10
CA LEU A 161 18.41 5.30 5.46
C LEU A 161 17.89 4.03 6.18
N ILE A 162 17.11 3.19 5.50
CA ILE A 162 16.59 1.94 6.06
C ILE A 162 17.75 1.01 6.43
N HIS A 163 18.73 0.83 5.56
CA HIS A 163 19.90 -0.02 5.82
C HIS A 163 20.73 0.52 6.99
N MET A 164 20.89 1.84 7.10
CA MET A 164 21.54 2.46 8.26
C MET A 164 20.79 2.14 9.55
N MET A 165 19.45 2.28 9.56
CA MET A 165 18.62 1.96 10.74
C MET A 165 18.61 0.47 11.08
N ALA A 166 18.70 -0.40 10.09
CA ALA A 166 18.78 -1.86 10.28
C ALA A 166 20.17 -2.32 10.77
N GLY A 167 21.20 -1.52 10.51
CA GLY A 167 22.59 -1.89 10.73
C GLY A 167 23.17 -2.74 9.60
N GLY A 168 22.67 -2.55 8.38
CA GLY A 168 23.13 -3.17 7.12
C GLY A 168 22.00 -3.80 6.30
N GLU A 169 22.25 -3.98 5.00
CA GLU A 169 21.29 -4.57 4.06
C GLU A 169 20.89 -6.00 4.45
N ASP A 170 21.84 -6.85 4.84
CA ASP A 170 21.57 -8.23 5.24
C ASP A 170 20.60 -8.31 6.43
N LYS A 171 20.77 -7.41 7.40
CA LYS A 171 19.87 -7.33 8.56
C LYS A 171 18.48 -6.81 8.18
N TRP A 172 18.42 -5.86 7.25
CA TRP A 172 17.18 -5.41 6.68
C TRP A 172 16.42 -6.55 5.98
N ARG A 173 17.10 -7.27 5.07
CA ARG A 173 16.48 -8.37 4.33
C ARG A 173 16.01 -9.51 5.23
N ALA A 174 16.72 -9.77 6.33
CA ALA A 174 16.30 -10.76 7.31
C ALA A 174 15.05 -10.35 8.11
N ARG A 175 14.87 -9.04 8.36
CA ARG A 175 13.76 -8.50 9.19
C ARG A 175 13.31 -7.14 8.66
N PRO A 176 12.54 -7.08 7.58
CA PRO A 176 12.03 -5.83 7.03
C PRO A 176 10.96 -5.23 7.94
N PHE A 177 11.34 -4.20 8.68
CA PHE A 177 10.46 -3.51 9.64
C PHE A 177 9.65 -2.35 9.05
N VAL A 178 9.75 -2.15 7.74
CA VAL A 178 8.96 -1.19 6.97
C VAL A 178 8.29 -1.90 5.82
N SER A 179 7.03 -1.57 5.53
CA SER A 179 6.30 -2.01 4.35
C SER A 179 5.91 -0.83 3.45
N ASN A 180 5.78 -1.08 2.15
CA ASN A 180 5.25 -0.12 1.20
C ASN A 180 3.72 -0.26 1.12
N SER A 181 3.00 0.78 1.53
CA SER A 181 1.56 0.89 1.34
C SER A 181 1.31 1.54 -0.02
N ASN A 182 0.91 0.73 -0.99
CA ASN A 182 0.94 1.12 -2.38
C ASN A 182 -0.45 1.14 -3.02
N CYS A 183 -0.91 2.34 -3.39
CA CYS A 183 -2.04 2.53 -4.31
C CYS A 183 -1.55 2.35 -5.76
N PHE A 184 -1.18 1.13 -6.13
CA PHE A 184 -0.65 0.78 -7.46
C PHE A 184 -1.68 0.87 -8.58
N VAL A 185 -2.94 1.15 -8.25
CA VAL A 185 -4.06 1.33 -9.18
C VAL A 185 -4.73 2.68 -9.00
N VAL A 186 -5.24 3.20 -10.10
CA VAL A 186 -6.17 4.33 -10.15
C VAL A 186 -7.53 3.77 -10.57
N PRO A 187 -8.48 3.61 -9.65
CA PRO A 187 -9.84 3.18 -10.00
C PRO A 187 -10.51 4.10 -11.03
N PRO A 188 -11.24 3.57 -12.02
CA PRO A 188 -11.51 2.16 -12.23
C PRO A 188 -10.49 1.46 -13.15
N MET A 189 -10.00 0.31 -12.74
CA MET A 189 -9.29 -0.66 -13.57
C MET A 189 -8.11 -0.09 -14.39
N LYS A 190 -7.22 0.70 -13.74
CA LYS A 190 -6.00 1.27 -14.32
C LYS A 190 -4.84 1.11 -13.37
N PHE A 191 -3.67 0.82 -13.86
CA PHE A 191 -2.44 0.91 -13.08
C PHE A 191 -2.01 2.37 -12.91
N ALA A 192 -1.39 2.67 -11.78
CA ALA A 192 -0.70 3.93 -11.49
C ALA A 192 0.79 3.73 -11.83
N GLU A 193 1.24 4.21 -12.96
CA GLU A 193 2.55 3.88 -13.54
C GLU A 193 3.70 4.08 -12.55
N GLU A 194 3.86 5.27 -12.00
CA GLU A 194 4.93 5.61 -11.04
C GLU A 194 4.86 4.77 -9.76
N SER A 195 3.63 4.53 -9.25
CA SER A 195 3.42 3.68 -8.08
C SER A 195 3.79 2.22 -8.35
N CYS A 196 3.54 1.72 -9.57
CA CYS A 196 3.98 0.39 -9.97
C CYS A 196 5.51 0.29 -10.03
N ILE A 197 6.20 1.28 -10.61
CA ILE A 197 7.67 1.31 -10.67
C ILE A 197 8.25 1.39 -9.26
N THR A 198 7.66 2.20 -8.37
CA THR A 198 8.02 2.26 -6.94
C THR A 198 7.85 0.89 -6.26
N MET A 199 6.72 0.22 -6.50
CA MET A 199 6.45 -1.11 -5.98
C MET A 199 7.49 -2.13 -6.44
N GLU A 200 7.85 -2.11 -7.74
CA GLU A 200 8.91 -2.98 -8.27
C GLU A 200 10.25 -2.78 -7.55
N ALA A 201 10.64 -1.52 -7.32
CA ALA A 201 11.87 -1.22 -6.60
C ALA A 201 11.83 -1.72 -5.16
N CYS A 202 10.70 -1.55 -4.47
CA CYS A 202 10.49 -2.06 -3.11
C CYS A 202 10.54 -3.59 -3.04
N ILE A 203 9.92 -4.30 -4.01
CA ILE A 203 9.97 -5.77 -4.09
C ILE A 203 11.41 -6.26 -4.26
N ARG A 204 12.19 -5.65 -5.19
CA ARG A 204 13.60 -6.01 -5.41
C ARG A 204 14.44 -5.81 -4.15
N ALA A 205 14.12 -4.82 -3.35
CA ALA A 205 14.79 -4.52 -2.08
C ALA A 205 14.27 -5.34 -0.89
N GLY A 206 13.32 -6.26 -1.09
CA GLY A 206 12.78 -7.14 -0.04
C GLY A 206 11.77 -6.49 0.89
N MET A 207 11.17 -5.37 0.51
CA MET A 207 10.16 -4.67 1.33
C MET A 207 8.79 -5.29 1.15
N PRO A 208 8.07 -5.69 2.22
CA PRO A 208 6.69 -6.15 2.12
C PRO A 208 5.78 -5.11 1.48
N ILE A 209 4.80 -5.57 0.71
CA ILE A 209 3.86 -4.71 -0.03
C ILE A 209 2.46 -4.83 0.56
N LEU A 210 1.82 -3.70 0.85
CA LEU A 210 0.38 -3.63 1.04
C LEU A 210 -0.26 -3.18 -0.28
N LEU A 211 -0.93 -4.10 -0.94
CA LEU A 211 -1.69 -3.83 -2.16
C LEU A 211 -3.02 -3.17 -1.79
N LEU A 212 -3.24 -1.96 -2.28
CA LEU A 212 -4.43 -1.19 -1.92
C LEU A 212 -5.18 -0.71 -3.16
N SER A 213 -6.48 -0.95 -3.17
CA SER A 213 -7.45 -0.30 -4.06
C SER A 213 -8.46 0.50 -3.24
N ALA A 214 -8.67 1.76 -3.58
CA ALA A 214 -9.52 2.71 -2.86
C ALA A 214 -10.57 3.32 -3.80
N GLY A 215 -11.41 2.48 -4.40
CA GLY A 215 -12.51 2.91 -5.27
C GLY A 215 -13.66 3.53 -4.47
N GLN A 216 -14.26 4.59 -5.01
CA GLN A 216 -15.41 5.26 -4.41
C GLN A 216 -16.68 4.83 -5.12
N ALA A 217 -17.56 4.11 -4.44
CA ALA A 217 -18.86 3.71 -4.98
C ALA A 217 -19.67 4.93 -5.38
N GLY A 218 -20.11 4.96 -6.64
CA GLY A 218 -20.84 6.09 -7.24
C GLY A 218 -19.94 7.16 -7.89
N ALA A 219 -18.61 7.08 -7.77
CA ALA A 219 -17.67 8.01 -8.41
C ALA A 219 -16.62 7.26 -9.25
N THR A 220 -15.67 6.60 -8.60
CA THR A 220 -14.59 5.84 -9.27
C THR A 220 -14.79 4.33 -9.20
N ALA A 221 -15.91 3.89 -8.66
CA ALA A 221 -16.42 2.53 -8.69
C ALA A 221 -17.94 2.55 -8.93
N PRO A 222 -18.54 1.45 -9.39
CA PRO A 222 -20.00 1.37 -9.56
C PRO A 222 -20.75 1.72 -8.28
N ALA A 223 -21.93 2.37 -8.43
CA ALA A 223 -22.75 2.76 -7.28
C ALA A 223 -23.24 1.58 -6.42
N PRO A 224 -23.62 0.43 -6.97
CA PRO A 224 -23.95 -0.74 -6.14
C PRO A 224 -22.71 -1.28 -5.45
N LEU A 225 -22.71 -1.35 -4.12
CA LEU A 225 -21.57 -1.76 -3.28
C LEU A 225 -20.99 -3.13 -3.66
N ALA A 226 -21.84 -4.12 -3.92
CA ALA A 226 -21.39 -5.44 -4.36
C ALA A 226 -20.52 -5.37 -5.63
N THR A 227 -20.86 -4.48 -6.57
CA THR A 227 -20.08 -4.29 -7.81
C THR A 227 -18.82 -3.48 -7.55
N ALA A 228 -18.86 -2.50 -6.64
CA ALA A 228 -17.68 -1.77 -6.19
C ALA A 228 -16.66 -2.72 -5.52
N ILE A 229 -17.12 -3.67 -4.70
CA ILE A 229 -16.26 -4.72 -4.10
C ILE A 229 -15.67 -5.63 -5.17
N VAL A 230 -16.45 -6.04 -6.18
CA VAL A 230 -15.94 -6.85 -7.31
C VAL A 230 -14.80 -6.14 -8.02
N GLN A 231 -14.92 -4.83 -8.29
CA GLN A 231 -13.86 -4.03 -8.90
C GLN A 231 -12.64 -3.97 -8.00
N ALA A 232 -12.79 -3.62 -6.73
CA ALA A 232 -11.68 -3.51 -5.78
C ALA A 232 -10.92 -4.85 -5.63
N VAL A 233 -11.65 -5.97 -5.55
CA VAL A 233 -11.05 -7.31 -5.52
C VAL A 233 -10.31 -7.62 -6.82
N ALA A 234 -10.87 -7.29 -7.99
CA ALA A 234 -10.20 -7.50 -9.27
C ALA A 234 -8.89 -6.69 -9.35
N GLU A 235 -8.92 -5.42 -8.98
CA GLU A 235 -7.75 -4.55 -8.95
C GLU A 235 -6.65 -5.12 -8.02
N CYS A 236 -6.99 -5.53 -6.79
CA CYS A 236 -6.03 -6.13 -5.87
C CYS A 236 -5.50 -7.49 -6.34
N LEU A 237 -6.32 -8.31 -6.99
CA LEU A 237 -5.86 -9.58 -7.58
C LEU A 237 -4.84 -9.35 -8.71
N ALA A 238 -5.00 -8.30 -9.53
CA ALA A 238 -3.99 -7.91 -10.51
C ALA A 238 -2.65 -7.56 -9.84
N GLY A 239 -2.70 -6.90 -8.67
CA GLY A 239 -1.52 -6.64 -7.85
C GLY A 239 -0.87 -7.91 -7.32
N VAL A 240 -1.65 -8.89 -6.87
CA VAL A 240 -1.12 -10.21 -6.44
C VAL A 240 -0.42 -10.92 -7.60
N VAL A 241 -1.00 -10.87 -8.80
CA VAL A 241 -0.34 -11.40 -10.02
C VAL A 241 0.97 -10.68 -10.25
N TYR A 242 0.98 -9.35 -10.21
CA TYR A 242 2.17 -8.54 -10.44
C TYR A 242 3.31 -8.89 -9.48
N VAL A 243 3.02 -8.89 -8.18
CA VAL A 243 4.02 -9.19 -7.14
C VAL A 243 4.59 -10.60 -7.32
N ASN A 244 3.73 -11.62 -7.52
CA ASN A 244 4.19 -13.00 -7.64
C ASN A 244 4.83 -13.31 -9.00
N ALA A 245 4.51 -12.58 -10.06
CA ALA A 245 5.23 -12.66 -11.33
C ALA A 245 6.66 -12.11 -11.21
N MET A 246 6.89 -11.12 -10.32
CA MET A 246 8.23 -10.60 -10.03
C MET A 246 9.02 -11.48 -9.06
N ALA A 247 8.38 -11.88 -7.97
CA ALA A 247 9.01 -12.62 -6.87
C ALA A 247 7.97 -13.56 -6.24
N PRO A 248 7.91 -14.82 -6.66
CA PRO A 248 6.97 -15.80 -6.11
C PRO A 248 7.09 -15.92 -4.59
N GLY A 249 5.95 -15.78 -3.88
CA GLY A 249 5.90 -15.84 -2.43
C GLY A 249 6.42 -14.59 -1.71
N HIS A 250 6.67 -13.49 -2.41
CA HIS A 250 7.02 -12.23 -1.76
C HIS A 250 5.90 -11.75 -0.84
N PRO A 251 6.21 -11.25 0.38
CA PRO A 251 5.20 -10.78 1.32
C PRO A 251 4.33 -9.67 0.72
N ALA A 252 3.09 -9.98 0.39
CA ALA A 252 2.11 -9.05 -0.13
C ALA A 252 0.79 -9.21 0.61
N ILE A 253 0.31 -8.12 1.19
CA ILE A 253 -0.95 -8.08 1.94
C ILE A 253 -2.03 -7.58 0.99
N PHE A 254 -3.06 -8.39 0.81
CA PHE A 254 -4.23 -8.04 0.03
C PHE A 254 -5.11 -7.08 0.83
N GLY A 255 -5.35 -5.89 0.31
CA GLY A 255 -6.17 -4.89 0.98
C GLY A 255 -7.10 -4.15 0.02
N THR A 256 -8.35 -4.02 0.41
CA THR A 256 -9.30 -3.15 -0.27
C THR A 256 -9.80 -2.09 0.70
N TRP A 257 -10.04 -0.90 0.18
CA TRP A 257 -10.58 0.20 0.96
C TRP A 257 -11.72 0.88 0.19
N PRO A 258 -12.88 0.22 0.06
CA PRO A 258 -14.00 0.78 -0.67
C PRO A 258 -14.63 1.93 0.14
N PHE A 259 -14.78 3.07 -0.53
CA PHE A 259 -15.49 4.22 0.02
C PHE A 259 -16.87 4.37 -0.62
N VAL A 260 -17.77 5.07 0.06
CA VAL A 260 -19.04 5.48 -0.49
C VAL A 260 -19.03 6.99 -0.72
N SER A 261 -19.44 7.44 -1.91
CA SER A 261 -19.62 8.86 -2.19
C SER A 261 -21.06 9.27 -1.89
N ASP A 262 -21.25 10.37 -1.16
CA ASP A 262 -22.54 11.03 -1.12
C ASP A 262 -22.77 11.73 -2.47
N LEU A 263 -23.61 11.14 -3.31
CA LEU A 263 -23.84 11.63 -4.67
C LEU A 263 -24.52 13.02 -4.74
N ARG A 264 -25.03 13.52 -3.62
CA ARG A 264 -25.63 14.86 -3.52
C ARG A 264 -24.59 15.94 -3.29
N THR A 265 -23.57 15.64 -2.50
CA THR A 265 -22.56 16.61 -2.06
C THR A 265 -21.20 16.37 -2.69
N GLY A 266 -20.97 15.17 -3.26
CA GLY A 266 -19.65 14.73 -3.72
C GLY A 266 -18.69 14.36 -2.58
N ALA A 267 -19.15 14.42 -1.33
CA ALA A 267 -18.30 14.11 -0.19
C ALA A 267 -18.04 12.61 -0.08
N MET A 268 -16.83 12.25 0.29
CA MET A 268 -16.47 10.89 0.63
C MET A 268 -17.00 10.54 2.03
N SER A 269 -17.72 9.45 2.14
CA SER A 269 -18.17 8.88 3.42
C SER A 269 -17.27 7.70 3.77
N GLY A 270 -16.47 7.86 4.82
CA GLY A 270 -15.68 6.76 5.42
C GLY A 270 -16.46 6.14 6.58
N GLY A 271 -16.09 4.91 6.96
CA GLY A 271 -16.63 4.22 8.12
C GLY A 271 -18.02 3.62 7.91
N SER A 272 -18.40 3.33 6.67
CA SER A 272 -19.60 2.52 6.41
C SER A 272 -19.36 1.06 6.83
N GLY A 273 -20.45 0.31 7.05
CA GLY A 273 -20.35 -1.10 7.45
C GLY A 273 -19.70 -2.01 6.39
N GLU A 274 -19.59 -1.53 5.16
CA GLU A 274 -19.00 -2.23 4.03
C GLU A 274 -17.50 -1.92 3.84
N GLN A 275 -16.98 -0.93 4.54
CA GLN A 275 -15.57 -0.52 4.53
C GLN A 275 -14.72 -1.39 5.48
#